data_190bcfac579dd5d62cfdb3f90acf8404
#
_entry.id   190bcfac579dd5d62cfdb3f90acf8404
#
_cell.length_a   1.000
_cell.length_b   1.000
_cell.length_c   1.000
_cell.angle_alpha   90.00
_cell.angle_beta   90.00
_cell.angle_gamma   90.00
#
_symmetry.space_group_name_H-M   'P 1'
#
loop_
_entity.id
_entity.type
_entity.pdbx_description
1 polymer ?
#
loop_
_entity_poly.entity_id
_entity_poly.type
_entity_poly.pdbx_seq_one_letter_code
_entity_poly.pdbx_strand_id
1 'polypeptide(L)'
;MAKTGRIRIRLKAFDHRLIDQSTREIVETARRTGAQVKGPIPLPTKKERYTVLTSPHVDKDARDQYEIRTHKRLLDIINPTDKTVDALMKLDLAAGVDVQIKLN
;
A
#
# COMPACT_ATOMS: atom_id res chain seq x y z
N MET A 1 -22.80 -22.53 2.49
CA MET A 1 -21.84 -22.62 1.40
C MET A 1 -20.53 -21.98 1.81
N ALA A 2 -19.49 -22.76 1.82
CA ALA A 2 -18.20 -22.22 2.19
C ALA A 2 -17.72 -21.27 1.13
N LYS A 3 -17.56 -20.05 1.50
CA LYS A 3 -16.98 -19.09 0.60
C LYS A 3 -15.48 -19.16 0.73
N THR A 4 -14.87 -19.81 -0.23
CA THR A 4 -13.43 -19.75 -0.36
C THR A 4 -13.09 -18.43 -1.02
N GLY A 5 -13.47 -17.35 -0.37
CA GLY A 5 -13.17 -16.04 -0.88
C GLY A 5 -11.71 -15.68 -0.66
N ARG A 6 -11.25 -14.76 -1.44
CA ARG A 6 -9.94 -14.17 -1.30
C ARG A 6 -10.07 -12.67 -1.36
N ILE A 7 -9.44 -12.00 -0.43
CA ILE A 7 -9.35 -10.55 -0.47
C ILE A 7 -7.94 -10.20 -0.90
N ARG A 8 -7.83 -9.52 -2.02
CA ARG A 8 -6.54 -9.02 -2.48
C ARG A 8 -6.45 -7.55 -2.14
N ILE A 9 -5.45 -7.20 -1.36
CA ILE A 9 -5.23 -5.83 -0.92
C ILE A 9 -3.95 -5.32 -1.55
N ARG A 10 -4.06 -4.22 -2.26
CA ARG A 10 -2.93 -3.55 -2.87
C ARG A 10 -2.72 -2.22 -2.17
N LEU A 11 -1.53 -2.04 -1.64
CA LEU A 11 -1.14 -0.83 -0.94
C LEU A 11 -0.16 -0.05 -1.80
N LYS A 12 -0.28 1.27 -1.76
CA LYS A 12 0.57 2.16 -2.54
C LYS A 12 0.86 3.39 -1.71
N ALA A 13 2.12 3.75 -1.60
CA ALA A 13 2.54 4.93 -0.85
C ALA A 13 3.88 5.43 -1.35
N PHE A 14 4.12 6.70 -1.13
CA PHE A 14 5.42 7.30 -1.44
C PHE A 14 6.44 7.08 -0.33
N ASP A 15 5.98 6.83 0.89
CA ASP A 15 6.84 6.60 2.04
C ASP A 15 6.83 5.13 2.41
N HIS A 16 8.02 4.52 2.39
CA HIS A 16 8.14 3.09 2.68
C HIS A 16 7.79 2.76 4.14
N ARG A 17 8.01 3.69 5.05
CA ARG A 17 7.68 3.46 6.47
C ARG A 17 6.18 3.39 6.68
N LEU A 18 5.44 4.29 6.03
CA LEU A 18 3.99 4.31 6.14
C LEU A 18 3.38 3.06 5.54
N ILE A 19 3.88 2.62 4.38
CA ILE A 19 3.34 1.44 3.73
C ILE A 19 3.62 0.18 4.54
N ASP A 20 4.80 0.08 5.14
CA ASP A 20 5.16 -1.07 5.97
C ASP A 20 4.32 -1.10 7.24
N GLN A 21 4.10 0.04 7.85
CA GLN A 21 3.27 0.15 9.04
C GLN A 21 1.82 -0.24 8.74
N SER A 22 1.28 0.29 7.65
CA SER A 22 -0.10 -0.02 7.24
C SER A 22 -0.25 -1.49 6.89
N THR A 23 0.74 -2.06 6.21
CA THR A 23 0.76 -3.48 5.88
C THR A 23 0.71 -4.32 7.16
N ARG A 24 1.50 -3.95 8.15
CA ARG A 24 1.56 -4.66 9.42
C ARG A 24 0.22 -4.60 10.14
N GLU A 25 -0.42 -3.46 10.14
CA GLU A 25 -1.73 -3.29 10.77
C GLU A 25 -2.79 -4.17 10.10
N ILE A 26 -2.78 -4.24 8.78
CA ILE A 26 -3.71 -5.08 8.03
C ILE A 26 -3.47 -6.56 8.35
N VAL A 27 -2.21 -6.99 8.37
CA VAL A 27 -1.87 -8.37 8.67
C VAL A 27 -2.34 -8.74 10.08
N GLU A 28 -2.07 -7.90 11.06
CA GLU A 28 -2.49 -8.17 12.43
C GLU A 28 -4.01 -8.23 12.55
N THR A 29 -4.70 -7.32 11.88
CA THR A 29 -6.16 -7.30 11.91
C THR A 29 -6.73 -8.57 11.29
N ALA A 30 -6.20 -9.00 10.15
CA ALA A 30 -6.66 -10.21 9.49
C ALA A 30 -6.42 -11.45 10.33
N ARG A 31 -5.23 -11.56 10.93
CA ARG A 31 -4.91 -12.70 11.80
C ARG A 31 -5.77 -12.74 13.04
N ARG A 32 -6.06 -11.58 13.59
CA ARG A 32 -6.91 -11.49 14.79
C ARG A 32 -8.32 -11.99 14.52
N THR A 33 -8.79 -11.85 13.30
CA THR A 33 -10.13 -12.30 12.91
C THR A 33 -10.15 -13.75 12.42
N GLY A 34 -9.01 -14.43 12.43
CA GLY A 34 -8.90 -15.83 12.07
C GLY A 34 -8.62 -16.13 10.61
N ALA A 35 -8.38 -15.12 9.81
CA ALA A 35 -8.04 -15.31 8.41
C ALA A 35 -6.56 -15.63 8.22
N GLN A 36 -6.25 -16.31 7.14
CA GLN A 36 -4.87 -16.55 6.74
C GLN A 36 -4.39 -15.44 5.83
N VAL A 37 -3.17 -15.02 6.03
CA VAL A 37 -2.58 -13.95 5.24
C VAL A 37 -1.38 -14.48 4.48
N LYS A 38 -1.39 -14.30 3.17
CA LYS A 38 -0.23 -14.56 2.33
C LYS A 38 0.42 -13.25 1.93
N GLY A 39 1.70 -13.15 2.16
CA GLY A 39 2.45 -11.94 1.93
C GLY A 39 2.73 -11.23 3.24
N PRO A 40 3.10 -9.99 3.25
CA PRO A 40 3.10 -9.05 2.12
C PRO A 40 4.18 -9.33 1.09
N ILE A 41 3.82 -9.13 -0.17
CA ILE A 41 4.75 -9.26 -1.27
C ILE A 41 5.12 -7.87 -1.76
N PRO A 42 6.37 -7.47 -1.69
CA PRO A 42 6.78 -6.19 -2.25
C PRO A 42 6.76 -6.27 -3.77
N LEU A 43 6.03 -5.34 -4.37
CA LEU A 43 6.05 -5.19 -5.81
C LEU A 43 7.17 -4.24 -6.21
N PRO A 44 7.62 -4.26 -7.47
CA PRO A 44 8.67 -3.37 -7.90
C PRO A 44 8.35 -1.91 -7.61
N THR A 45 9.32 -1.21 -7.04
CA THR A 45 9.17 0.20 -6.75
C THR A 45 9.34 0.98 -8.04
N LYS A 46 8.35 1.82 -8.34
CA LYS A 46 8.40 2.68 -9.50
C LYS A 46 9.12 3.96 -9.13
N LYS A 47 10.18 4.28 -9.86
CA LYS A 47 10.92 5.52 -9.68
C LYS A 47 10.63 6.44 -10.84
N GLU A 48 10.23 7.65 -10.53
CA GLU A 48 10.03 8.67 -11.53
C GLU A 48 10.91 9.86 -11.19
N ARG A 49 11.68 10.30 -12.18
CA ARG A 49 12.54 11.46 -12.02
C ARG A 49 11.96 12.62 -12.80
N TYR A 50 11.81 13.71 -12.10
CA TYR A 50 11.36 14.94 -12.71
C TYR A 50 12.45 15.98 -12.60
N THR A 51 12.74 16.64 -13.72
CA THR A 51 13.65 17.76 -13.72
C THR A 51 12.81 19.03 -13.86
N VAL A 52 12.90 19.89 -12.86
CA VAL A 52 12.17 21.14 -12.87
C VAL A 52 13.15 22.27 -13.16
N LEU A 53 12.87 23.00 -14.21
CA LEU A 53 13.61 24.22 -14.54
C LEU A 53 12.80 25.39 -14.01
N THR A 54 13.32 26.03 -12.96
CA THR A 54 12.58 27.12 -12.35
C THR A 54 12.66 28.41 -13.15
N SER A 55 13.76 28.64 -13.83
CA SER A 55 13.89 29.81 -14.70
C SER A 55 15.08 29.61 -15.62
N PRO A 56 14.98 30.01 -16.88
CA PRO A 56 16.12 29.94 -17.79
C PRO A 56 17.25 30.92 -17.43
N HIS A 57 16.98 31.89 -16.60
CA HIS A 57 17.99 32.86 -16.17
C HIS A 57 18.63 32.51 -14.84
N VAL A 58 18.12 31.54 -14.19
CA VAL A 58 18.67 31.11 -12.90
C VAL A 58 19.78 30.12 -13.17
N ASP A 59 20.79 30.19 -12.35
CA ASP A 59 21.96 29.35 -12.41
C ASP A 59 21.65 27.86 -12.56
N LYS A 60 22.69 27.14 -12.92
CA LYS A 60 22.62 25.68 -13.05
C LYS A 60 22.09 25.02 -11.78
N ASP A 61 22.21 25.68 -10.65
CA ASP A 61 21.72 25.21 -9.38
C ASP A 61 20.19 25.22 -9.27
N ALA A 62 19.53 25.87 -10.20
CA ALA A 62 18.06 25.91 -10.23
C ALA A 62 17.46 24.67 -10.84
N ARG A 63 18.27 23.73 -11.26
CA ARG A 63 17.78 22.44 -11.73
C ARG A 63 17.56 21.54 -10.55
N ASP A 64 16.32 21.45 -10.12
CA ASP A 64 15.96 20.49 -9.09
C ASP A 64 15.49 19.22 -9.75
N GLN A 65 16.17 18.15 -9.42
CA GLN A 65 15.73 16.83 -9.83
C GLN A 65 14.95 16.22 -8.69
N TYR A 66 13.69 15.95 -8.95
CA TYR A 66 12.84 15.26 -7.99
C TYR A 66 12.75 13.80 -8.37
N GLU A 67 12.97 12.96 -7.40
CA GLU A 67 12.79 11.53 -7.57
C GLU A 67 11.61 11.11 -6.71
N ILE A 68 10.56 10.62 -7.36
CA ILE A 68 9.39 10.11 -6.68
C ILE A 68 9.45 8.59 -6.74
N ARG A 69 9.47 7.97 -5.56
CA ARG A 69 9.45 6.52 -5.45
C ARG A 69 8.08 6.09 -4.96
N THR A 70 7.45 5.24 -5.74
CA THR A 70 6.15 4.69 -5.37
C THR A 70 6.36 3.26 -4.91
N HIS A 71 6.12 3.03 -3.63
CA HIS A 71 6.22 1.69 -3.05
C HIS A 71 4.88 1.01 -3.14
N LYS A 72 4.90 -0.27 -3.45
CA LYS A 72 3.69 -1.08 -3.57
C LYS A 72 3.85 -2.36 -2.78
N ARG A 73 2.76 -2.77 -2.13
CA ARG A 73 2.70 -4.03 -1.40
C ARG A 73 1.43 -4.76 -1.79
N LEU A 74 1.52 -6.06 -1.88
CA LEU A 74 0.38 -6.91 -2.22
C LEU A 74 0.15 -7.91 -1.09
N LEU A 75 -1.09 -7.99 -0.65
CA LEU A 75 -1.51 -8.93 0.39
C LEU A 75 -2.68 -9.75 -0.12
N ASP A 76 -2.66 -11.04 0.17
CA ASP A 76 -3.81 -11.90 -0.07
C ASP A 76 -4.32 -12.41 1.27
N ILE A 77 -5.57 -12.18 1.54
CA ILE A 77 -6.25 -12.72 2.72
C ILE A 77 -7.11 -13.87 2.26
N ILE A 78 -6.82 -15.04 2.78
CA ILE A 78 -7.48 -16.27 2.38
C ILE A 78 -8.48 -16.69 3.45
N ASN A 79 -9.65 -17.15 3.00
CA ASN A 79 -10.75 -17.55 3.86
C ASN A 79 -11.14 -16.44 4.85
N PRO A 80 -11.43 -15.24 4.36
CA PRO A 80 -11.84 -14.17 5.24
C PRO A 80 -13.22 -14.47 5.83
N THR A 81 -13.39 -14.10 7.06
CA THR A 81 -14.70 -14.15 7.71
C THR A 81 -15.39 -12.80 7.59
N ASP A 82 -16.67 -12.76 7.94
CA ASP A 82 -17.39 -11.48 7.98
C ASP A 82 -16.70 -10.50 8.95
N LYS A 83 -16.15 -11.04 10.01
CA LYS A 83 -15.38 -10.22 10.98
C LYS A 83 -14.14 -9.62 10.34
N THR A 84 -13.48 -10.38 9.45
CA THR A 84 -12.29 -9.89 8.76
C THR A 84 -12.63 -8.70 7.87
N VAL A 85 -13.67 -8.84 7.07
CA VAL A 85 -14.11 -7.76 6.16
C VAL A 85 -14.51 -6.53 6.97
N ASP A 86 -15.27 -6.72 8.03
CA ASP A 86 -15.75 -5.65 8.86
C ASP A 86 -14.59 -4.92 9.55
N ALA A 87 -13.64 -5.68 10.08
CA ALA A 87 -12.47 -5.11 10.74
C ALA A 87 -11.60 -4.31 9.77
N LEU A 88 -11.44 -4.80 8.53
CA LEU A 88 -10.66 -4.10 7.52
C LEU A 88 -11.34 -2.80 7.09
N MET A 89 -12.66 -2.81 7.00
CA MET A 89 -13.41 -1.61 6.66
C MET A 89 -13.31 -0.53 7.73
N LYS A 90 -13.16 -0.94 8.98
CA LYS A 90 -13.04 -0.01 10.10
C LYS A 90 -11.61 0.40 10.39
N LEU A 91 -10.67 -0.22 9.72
CA LEU A 91 -9.26 0.06 9.96
C LEU A 91 -8.90 1.44 9.46
N ASP A 92 -8.33 2.23 10.35
CA ASP A 92 -7.92 3.59 10.04
C ASP A 92 -6.43 3.58 9.69
N LEU A 93 -6.14 3.66 8.41
CA LEU A 93 -4.77 3.63 7.94
C LEU A 93 -4.19 5.03 7.86
N ALA A 94 -2.86 5.10 7.85
CA ALA A 94 -2.16 6.37 7.81
C ALA A 94 -2.50 7.15 6.53
N ALA A 95 -2.61 8.46 6.68
CA ALA A 95 -2.76 9.32 5.51
C ALA A 95 -1.55 9.19 4.61
N GLY A 96 -1.76 9.21 3.30
CA GLY A 96 -0.68 9.05 2.34
C GLY A 96 -0.51 7.62 1.86
N VAL A 97 -1.29 6.68 2.38
CA VAL A 97 -1.32 5.31 1.89
C VAL A 97 -2.61 5.09 1.13
N ASP A 98 -2.48 4.71 -0.13
CA ASP A 98 -3.62 4.38 -0.97
C ASP A 98 -3.85 2.88 -0.88
N VAL A 99 -5.08 2.49 -0.60
CA VAL A 99 -5.45 1.09 -0.40
C VAL A 99 -6.53 0.72 -1.40
N GLN A 100 -6.28 -0.32 -2.16
CA GLN A 100 -7.26 -0.92 -3.04
C GLN A 100 -7.59 -2.31 -2.55
N ILE A 101 -8.87 -2.56 -2.33
CA ILE A 101 -9.34 -3.86 -1.86
C ILE A 101 -10.18 -4.48 -2.96
N LYS A 102 -9.79 -5.68 -3.35
CA LYS A 102 -10.51 -6.42 -4.38
C LYS A 102 -10.99 -7.73 -3.80
N LEU A 103 -12.29 -7.92 -3.85
CA LEU A 103 -12.91 -9.17 -3.41
C LEU A 103 -13.03 -10.13 -4.58
N ASN A 104 -12.60 -11.34 -4.35
CA ASN A 104 -12.77 -12.43 -5.33
C ASN A 104 -13.67 -13.50 -4.79
#